data_16e657dc5ebca257b0331fa2dfa1fc6e
#
_entry.id   16e657dc5ebca257b0331fa2dfa1fc6e
#
_cell.length_a   1.000
_cell.length_b   1.000
_cell.length_c   1.000
_cell.angle_alpha   90.00
_cell.angle_beta   90.00
_cell.angle_gamma   90.00
#
_symmetry.space_group_name_H-M   'P 1'
#
loop_
_entity.id
_entity.type
_entity.pdbx_description
1 polymer ?
#
loop_
_entity_poly.entity_id
_entity_poly.type
_entity_poly.pdbx_seq_one_letter_code
_entity_poly.pdbx_strand_id
1 'polypeptide(L)'
;MRKERIDGQETREAILKAAEEEFAEKGFELASTREICKKAGANAALVNRYFVSKENLYRLVARRLFGKLEEPMTKVADAVTDAKSWQEAVRKWVEDFLFMTLPTERPQRLCCGLFRSEVTQPTKFHDEFERDFGKPIYSALWKLVEMAEKDPVQIELWTTSIWSQVVVYALADKSWHKSFRPKGVSEVEWRATICDFICNKVFAELHYE
;
A
#
# COMPACT_ATOMS: atom_id res chain seq x y z
N MET A 1 -28.51 -18.18 -21.27
CA MET A 1 -27.88 -16.85 -21.34
C MET A 1 -27.60 -16.21 -19.96
N ARG A 2 -28.51 -16.17 -18.98
CA ARG A 2 -28.28 -15.55 -17.66
C ARG A 2 -27.31 -16.37 -16.79
N LYS A 3 -27.36 -17.70 -16.83
CA LYS A 3 -26.47 -18.61 -16.06
C LYS A 3 -25.03 -18.58 -16.57
N GLU A 4 -24.79 -18.53 -17.89
CA GLU A 4 -23.45 -18.42 -18.50
C GLU A 4 -22.78 -17.06 -18.22
N ARG A 5 -23.57 -15.96 -18.08
CA ARG A 5 -23.02 -14.64 -17.69
C ARG A 5 -22.57 -14.61 -16.24
N ILE A 6 -23.31 -15.25 -15.33
CA ILE A 6 -22.97 -15.35 -13.90
C ILE A 6 -21.70 -16.18 -13.76
N ASP A 7 -21.62 -17.34 -14.41
CA ASP A 7 -20.46 -18.23 -14.40
C ASP A 7 -19.20 -17.55 -14.94
N GLY A 8 -19.32 -16.75 -16.00
CA GLY A 8 -18.23 -15.98 -16.59
C GLY A 8 -17.71 -14.86 -15.67
N GLN A 9 -18.59 -14.19 -14.91
CA GLN A 9 -18.19 -13.17 -13.93
C GLN A 9 -17.55 -13.79 -12.70
N GLU A 10 -18.07 -14.91 -12.21
CA GLU A 10 -17.49 -15.66 -11.10
C GLU A 10 -16.09 -16.16 -11.44
N THR A 11 -15.92 -16.74 -12.64
CA THR A 11 -14.61 -17.19 -13.13
C THR A 11 -13.62 -16.03 -13.26
N ARG A 12 -14.05 -14.89 -13.81
CA ARG A 12 -13.20 -13.69 -13.93
C ARG A 12 -12.74 -13.19 -12.54
N GLU A 13 -13.64 -13.15 -11.58
CA GLU A 13 -13.33 -12.74 -10.21
C GLU A 13 -12.42 -13.75 -9.51
N ALA A 14 -12.60 -15.04 -9.72
CA ALA A 14 -11.71 -16.08 -9.20
C ALA A 14 -10.29 -15.94 -9.74
N ILE A 15 -10.13 -15.67 -11.04
CA ILE A 15 -8.81 -15.42 -11.66
C ILE A 15 -8.18 -14.17 -11.06
N LEU A 16 -8.95 -13.08 -10.88
CA LEU A 16 -8.43 -11.83 -10.30
C LEU A 16 -7.93 -12.02 -8.86
N LYS A 17 -8.71 -12.74 -8.02
CA LYS A 17 -8.30 -13.07 -6.65
C LYS A 17 -7.06 -13.95 -6.58
N ALA A 18 -6.94 -14.94 -7.48
CA ALA A 18 -5.75 -15.77 -7.57
C ALA A 18 -4.53 -14.97 -8.06
N ALA A 19 -4.73 -14.01 -8.95
CA ALA A 19 -3.68 -13.12 -9.43
C ALA A 19 -3.19 -12.16 -8.34
N GLU A 20 -4.07 -11.64 -7.48
CA GLU A 20 -3.69 -10.84 -6.32
C GLU A 20 -2.67 -11.59 -5.43
N GLU A 21 -2.94 -12.86 -5.14
CA GLU A 21 -2.04 -13.69 -4.34
C GLU A 21 -0.72 -13.97 -5.06
N GLU A 22 -0.79 -14.37 -6.31
CA GLU A 22 0.40 -14.77 -7.08
C GLU A 22 1.35 -13.59 -7.29
N PHE A 23 0.82 -12.40 -7.64
CA PHE A 23 1.63 -11.20 -7.82
C PHE A 23 2.17 -10.64 -6.50
N ALA A 24 1.39 -10.67 -5.43
CA ALA A 24 1.85 -10.22 -4.11
C ALA A 24 2.94 -11.13 -3.52
N GLU A 25 2.91 -12.44 -3.85
CA GLU A 25 3.88 -13.41 -3.36
C GLU A 25 5.18 -13.44 -4.18
N LYS A 26 5.06 -13.40 -5.50
CA LYS A 26 6.16 -13.65 -6.43
C LYS A 26 6.59 -12.43 -7.26
N GLY A 27 5.85 -11.33 -7.19
CA GLY A 27 6.03 -10.19 -8.09
C GLY A 27 5.56 -10.49 -9.51
N PHE A 28 5.68 -9.48 -10.39
CA PHE A 28 5.23 -9.60 -11.78
C PHE A 28 6.03 -10.64 -12.57
N GLU A 29 7.37 -10.61 -12.51
CA GLU A 29 8.21 -11.41 -13.40
C GLU A 29 8.04 -12.93 -13.14
N LEU A 30 8.06 -13.35 -11.87
CA LEU A 30 8.00 -14.76 -11.49
C LEU A 30 6.58 -15.32 -11.44
N ALA A 31 5.55 -14.47 -11.41
CA ALA A 31 4.17 -14.92 -11.43
C ALA A 31 3.81 -15.58 -12.77
N SER A 32 3.04 -16.67 -12.69
CA SER A 32 2.64 -17.45 -13.88
C SER A 32 1.13 -17.42 -14.09
N THR A 33 0.69 -17.03 -15.30
CA THR A 33 -0.74 -17.09 -15.67
C THR A 33 -1.29 -18.52 -15.57
N ARG A 34 -0.45 -19.53 -15.78
CA ARG A 34 -0.84 -20.93 -15.61
C ARG A 34 -1.15 -21.27 -14.16
N GLU A 35 -0.29 -20.82 -13.23
CA GLU A 35 -0.52 -21.05 -11.79
C GLU A 35 -1.72 -20.23 -11.29
N ILE A 36 -1.89 -19.00 -11.76
CA ILE A 36 -3.07 -18.17 -11.47
C ILE A 36 -4.35 -18.91 -11.88
N CYS A 37 -4.41 -19.44 -13.09
CA CYS A 37 -5.57 -20.17 -13.59
C CYS A 37 -5.80 -21.47 -12.81
N LYS A 38 -4.72 -22.21 -12.48
CA LYS A 38 -4.81 -23.41 -11.65
C LYS A 38 -5.39 -23.12 -10.27
N LYS A 39 -4.92 -22.07 -9.60
CA LYS A 39 -5.48 -21.60 -8.31
C LYS A 39 -6.95 -21.18 -8.44
N ALA A 40 -7.34 -20.58 -9.55
CA ALA A 40 -8.72 -20.15 -9.84
C ALA A 40 -9.64 -21.28 -10.31
N GLY A 41 -9.16 -22.49 -10.53
CA GLY A 41 -9.94 -23.56 -11.16
C GLY A 41 -10.34 -23.25 -12.61
N ALA A 42 -9.55 -22.45 -13.33
CA ALA A 42 -9.85 -21.91 -14.64
C ALA A 42 -8.86 -22.39 -15.72
N ASN A 43 -9.27 -22.32 -16.99
CA ASN A 43 -8.39 -22.60 -18.12
C ASN A 43 -7.49 -21.39 -18.40
N ALA A 44 -6.22 -21.62 -18.70
CA ALA A 44 -5.23 -20.58 -19.01
C ALA A 44 -5.64 -19.64 -20.17
N ALA A 45 -6.40 -20.13 -21.16
CA ALA A 45 -6.95 -19.32 -22.24
C ALA A 45 -7.90 -18.20 -21.77
N LEU A 46 -8.50 -18.34 -20.56
CA LEU A 46 -9.42 -17.37 -20.01
C LEU A 46 -8.72 -16.08 -19.53
N VAL A 47 -7.42 -16.12 -19.21
CA VAL A 47 -6.67 -14.88 -18.90
C VAL A 47 -6.67 -13.98 -20.14
N ASN A 48 -6.33 -14.51 -21.31
CA ASN A 48 -6.35 -13.72 -22.54
C ASN A 48 -7.74 -13.24 -22.91
N ARG A 49 -8.77 -14.07 -22.66
CA ARG A 49 -10.16 -13.71 -22.94
C ARG A 49 -10.69 -12.59 -22.04
N TYR A 50 -10.38 -12.61 -20.73
CA TYR A 50 -10.94 -11.65 -19.75
C TYR A 50 -10.05 -10.45 -19.50
N PHE A 51 -8.74 -10.60 -19.64
CA PHE A 51 -7.76 -9.60 -19.24
C PHE A 51 -6.81 -9.18 -20.37
N VAL A 52 -6.91 -9.83 -21.54
CA VAL A 52 -6.09 -9.60 -22.74
C VAL A 52 -4.63 -10.06 -22.56
N SER A 53 -3.99 -9.76 -21.40
CA SER A 53 -2.61 -10.14 -21.12
C SER A 53 -2.32 -10.22 -19.64
N LYS A 54 -1.17 -10.79 -19.26
CA LYS A 54 -0.64 -10.80 -17.89
C LYS A 54 -0.41 -9.36 -17.38
N GLU A 55 0.04 -8.47 -18.26
CA GLU A 55 0.28 -7.07 -17.99
C GLU A 55 -0.99 -6.34 -17.56
N ASN A 56 -2.06 -6.49 -18.33
CA ASN A 56 -3.35 -5.88 -17.98
C ASN A 56 -3.95 -6.46 -16.71
N LEU A 57 -3.78 -7.77 -16.49
CA LEU A 57 -4.18 -8.41 -15.24
C LEU A 57 -3.42 -7.82 -14.06
N TYR A 58 -2.10 -7.58 -14.19
CA TYR A 58 -1.27 -6.97 -13.17
C TYR A 58 -1.73 -5.53 -12.84
N ARG A 59 -1.96 -4.68 -13.84
CA ARG A 59 -2.48 -3.32 -13.66
C ARG A 59 -3.83 -3.31 -12.94
N LEU A 60 -4.73 -4.24 -13.28
CA LEU A 60 -6.03 -4.36 -12.61
C LEU A 60 -5.88 -4.78 -11.16
N VAL A 61 -4.95 -5.68 -10.86
CA VAL A 61 -4.63 -6.08 -9.48
C VAL A 61 -4.09 -4.90 -8.69
N ALA A 62 -3.11 -4.17 -9.23
CA ALA A 62 -2.55 -2.99 -8.58
C ALA A 62 -3.65 -1.96 -8.25
N ARG A 63 -4.47 -1.57 -9.23
CA ARG A 63 -5.58 -0.63 -9.02
C ARG A 63 -6.60 -1.12 -8.00
N ARG A 64 -6.90 -2.41 -7.98
CA ARG A 64 -7.86 -2.98 -7.03
C ARG A 64 -7.35 -2.99 -5.60
N LEU A 65 -6.06 -3.27 -5.42
CA LEU A 65 -5.43 -3.33 -4.10
C LEU A 65 -5.16 -1.94 -3.54
N PHE A 66 -4.60 -1.04 -4.33
CA PHE A 66 -4.18 0.28 -3.88
C PHE A 66 -5.28 1.34 -3.97
N GLY A 67 -6.16 1.30 -4.97
CA GLY A 67 -7.18 2.33 -5.19
C GLY A 67 -8.16 2.54 -4.03
N LYS A 68 -8.31 1.56 -3.13
CA LYS A 68 -9.11 1.71 -1.91
C LYS A 68 -8.36 2.38 -0.75
N LEU A 69 -7.04 2.38 -0.81
CA LEU A 69 -6.17 2.90 0.26
C LEU A 69 -5.61 4.28 -0.09
N GLU A 70 -5.46 4.56 -1.38
CA GLU A 70 -4.92 5.83 -1.86
C GLU A 70 -5.83 7.01 -1.52
N GLU A 71 -7.12 6.93 -1.79
CA GLU A 71 -8.04 8.06 -1.64
C GLU A 71 -8.08 8.62 -0.21
N PRO A 72 -8.19 7.82 0.86
CA PRO A 72 -8.12 8.33 2.23
C PRO A 72 -6.80 9.01 2.55
N MET A 73 -5.68 8.43 2.11
CA MET A 73 -4.34 8.94 2.40
C MET A 73 -4.01 10.22 1.64
N THR A 74 -4.46 10.36 0.39
CA THR A 74 -4.18 11.54 -0.44
C THR A 74 -5.01 12.75 -0.05
N LYS A 75 -6.20 12.54 0.52
CA LYS A 75 -7.13 13.61 0.92
C LYS A 75 -7.01 14.05 2.38
N VAL A 76 -6.17 13.41 3.18
CA VAL A 76 -6.05 13.71 4.60
C VAL A 76 -5.64 15.15 4.89
N ALA A 77 -4.81 15.75 4.02
CA ALA A 77 -4.38 17.13 4.13
C ALA A 77 -5.50 18.16 3.84
N ASP A 78 -6.51 17.77 3.07
CA ASP A 78 -7.59 18.68 2.66
C ASP A 78 -8.55 19.04 3.81
N ALA A 79 -8.52 18.27 4.90
CA ALA A 79 -9.35 18.48 6.09
C ALA A 79 -8.69 19.35 7.18
N VAL A 80 -7.45 19.78 6.97
CA VAL A 80 -6.69 20.57 7.96
C VAL A 80 -7.16 22.00 7.97
N THR A 81 -7.56 22.49 9.18
CA THR A 81 -8.03 23.86 9.39
C THR A 81 -7.34 24.56 10.58
N ASP A 82 -6.66 23.83 11.45
CA ASP A 82 -5.98 24.30 12.65
C ASP A 82 -4.92 23.32 13.12
N ALA A 83 -4.16 23.69 14.16
CA ALA A 83 -3.08 22.85 14.72
C ALA A 83 -3.56 21.46 15.19
N LYS A 84 -4.78 21.37 15.72
CA LYS A 84 -5.33 20.09 16.20
C LYS A 84 -5.67 19.19 15.03
N SER A 85 -6.38 19.68 14.03
CA SER A 85 -6.71 18.93 12.81
C SER A 85 -5.47 18.57 12.00
N TRP A 86 -4.40 19.39 12.04
CA TRP A 86 -3.11 19.06 11.45
C TRP A 86 -2.46 17.84 12.15
N GLN A 87 -2.40 17.84 13.49
CA GLN A 87 -1.87 16.68 14.23
C GLN A 87 -2.67 15.41 13.98
N GLU A 88 -4.01 15.53 13.95
CA GLU A 88 -4.91 14.43 13.61
C GLU A 88 -4.66 13.90 12.18
N ALA A 89 -4.44 14.80 11.22
CA ALA A 89 -4.16 14.44 9.81
C ALA A 89 -2.81 13.74 9.65
N VAL A 90 -1.74 14.24 10.29
CA VAL A 90 -0.43 13.59 10.30
C VAL A 90 -0.53 12.19 10.92
N ARG A 91 -1.17 12.08 12.09
CA ARG A 91 -1.38 10.80 12.75
C ARG A 91 -2.15 9.82 11.86
N LYS A 92 -3.23 10.28 11.26
CA LYS A 92 -4.07 9.48 10.36
C LYS A 92 -3.29 8.97 9.17
N TRP A 93 -2.45 9.81 8.56
CA TRP A 93 -1.59 9.41 7.44
C TRP A 93 -0.62 8.30 7.86
N VAL A 94 0.06 8.45 9.01
CA VAL A 94 0.99 7.45 9.55
C VAL A 94 0.26 6.14 9.88
N GLU A 95 -0.90 6.22 10.53
CA GLU A 95 -1.73 5.05 10.88
C GLU A 95 -2.17 4.27 9.64
N ASP A 96 -2.67 4.95 8.62
CA ASP A 96 -3.14 4.33 7.39
C ASP A 96 -1.99 3.65 6.65
N PHE A 97 -0.82 4.29 6.60
CA PHE A 97 0.36 3.69 5.98
C PHE A 97 0.84 2.45 6.77
N LEU A 98 0.93 2.54 8.09
CA LEU A 98 1.30 1.41 8.94
C LEU A 98 0.25 0.28 8.89
N PHE A 99 -1.04 0.62 8.74
CA PHE A 99 -2.09 -0.37 8.53
C PHE A 99 -1.91 -1.12 7.21
N MET A 100 -1.47 -0.43 6.17
CA MET A 100 -1.15 -1.05 4.88
C MET A 100 0.12 -1.91 4.95
N THR A 101 1.14 -1.49 5.70
CA THR A 101 2.48 -2.09 5.70
C THR A 101 2.72 -3.14 6.79
N LEU A 102 1.95 -3.09 7.89
CA LEU A 102 1.94 -4.10 8.96
C LEU A 102 0.60 -4.88 8.91
N PRO A 103 0.42 -5.76 7.94
CA PRO A 103 -0.88 -6.33 7.64
C PRO A 103 -1.26 -7.45 8.61
N THR A 104 -2.40 -7.27 9.27
CA THR A 104 -3.09 -8.33 10.02
C THR A 104 -4.05 -9.12 9.13
N GLU A 105 -4.62 -8.47 8.12
CA GLU A 105 -5.66 -9.02 7.26
C GLU A 105 -5.17 -9.31 5.84
N ARG A 106 -5.94 -10.13 5.09
CA ARG A 106 -5.58 -10.56 3.74
C ARG A 106 -5.42 -9.41 2.74
N PRO A 107 -6.33 -8.43 2.63
CA PRO A 107 -6.19 -7.37 1.63
C PRO A 107 -4.91 -6.55 1.81
N GLN A 108 -4.60 -6.14 3.03
CA GLN A 108 -3.41 -5.35 3.35
C GLN A 108 -2.12 -6.13 3.09
N ARG A 109 -2.10 -7.44 3.42
CA ARG A 109 -0.97 -8.31 3.13
C ARG A 109 -0.66 -8.39 1.65
N LEU A 110 -1.68 -8.39 0.79
CA LEU A 110 -1.51 -8.40 -0.66
C LEU A 110 -0.98 -7.05 -1.18
N CYS A 111 -1.51 -5.94 -0.65
CA CYS A 111 -0.98 -4.60 -0.94
C CYS A 111 0.50 -4.49 -0.56
N CYS A 112 0.84 -4.87 0.67
CA CYS A 112 2.22 -4.86 1.17
C CYS A 112 3.15 -5.73 0.31
N GLY A 113 2.72 -6.93 -0.09
CA GLY A 113 3.48 -7.82 -0.95
C GLY A 113 3.77 -7.20 -2.32
N LEU A 114 2.76 -6.60 -2.94
CA LEU A 114 2.90 -5.94 -4.24
C LEU A 114 3.77 -4.68 -4.15
N PHE A 115 3.56 -3.83 -3.12
CA PHE A 115 4.38 -2.65 -2.84
C PHE A 115 5.86 -3.04 -2.68
N ARG A 116 6.13 -4.01 -1.81
CA ARG A 116 7.49 -4.51 -1.59
C ARG A 116 8.12 -5.00 -2.88
N SER A 117 7.39 -5.76 -3.70
CA SER A 117 7.88 -6.25 -4.98
C SER A 117 8.27 -5.11 -5.91
N GLU A 118 7.45 -4.07 -6.06
CA GLU A 118 7.75 -2.92 -6.91
C GLU A 118 8.93 -2.08 -6.40
N VAL A 119 9.08 -1.93 -5.09
CA VAL A 119 10.19 -1.16 -4.50
C VAL A 119 11.51 -1.92 -4.57
N THR A 120 11.51 -3.24 -4.31
CA THR A 120 12.74 -4.04 -4.24
C THR A 120 13.18 -4.63 -5.59
N GLN A 121 12.23 -4.87 -6.48
CA GLN A 121 12.44 -5.43 -7.82
C GLN A 121 11.54 -4.69 -8.81
N PRO A 122 11.89 -3.44 -9.15
CA PRO A 122 11.06 -2.60 -10.02
C PRO A 122 10.76 -3.29 -11.35
N THR A 123 9.49 -3.31 -11.72
CA THR A 123 9.05 -3.86 -13.00
C THR A 123 8.98 -2.77 -14.06
N LYS A 124 8.69 -3.15 -15.31
CA LYS A 124 8.37 -2.18 -16.37
C LYS A 124 7.14 -1.30 -16.09
N PHE A 125 6.39 -1.58 -15.03
CA PHE A 125 5.23 -0.80 -14.57
C PHE A 125 5.54 0.11 -13.39
N HIS A 126 6.80 0.15 -12.95
CA HIS A 126 7.23 0.93 -11.80
C HIS A 126 6.85 2.41 -11.93
N ASP A 127 7.09 3.03 -13.09
CA ASP A 127 6.73 4.43 -13.33
C ASP A 127 5.20 4.67 -13.27
N GLU A 128 4.40 3.70 -13.76
CA GLU A 128 2.94 3.75 -13.63
C GLU A 128 2.53 3.64 -12.16
N PHE A 129 3.15 2.73 -11.42
CA PHE A 129 2.89 2.49 -10.01
C PHE A 129 3.24 3.72 -9.16
N GLU A 130 4.42 4.31 -9.38
CA GLU A 130 4.84 5.54 -8.71
C GLU A 130 3.93 6.72 -9.03
N ARG A 131 3.56 6.90 -10.30
CA ARG A 131 2.65 7.98 -10.71
C ARG A 131 1.25 7.80 -10.11
N ASP A 132 0.71 6.59 -10.12
CA ASP A 132 -0.68 6.33 -9.77
C ASP A 132 -0.86 6.15 -8.25
N PHE A 133 0.17 5.75 -7.50
CA PHE A 133 0.06 5.44 -6.06
C PHE A 133 1.18 6.06 -5.20
N GLY A 134 2.46 5.86 -5.54
CA GLY A 134 3.58 6.27 -4.69
C GLY A 134 3.65 7.79 -4.52
N LYS A 135 3.73 8.51 -5.63
CA LYS A 135 3.81 9.99 -5.63
C LYS A 135 2.60 10.68 -5.00
N PRO A 136 1.33 10.29 -5.26
CA PRO A 136 0.18 10.90 -4.60
C PRO A 136 0.23 10.75 -3.07
N ILE A 137 0.57 9.56 -2.56
CA ILE A 137 0.67 9.30 -1.12
C ILE A 137 1.82 10.12 -0.49
N TYR A 138 2.99 10.14 -1.13
CA TYR A 138 4.14 10.96 -0.69
C TYR A 138 3.82 12.45 -0.70
N SER A 139 3.17 12.94 -1.77
CA SER A 139 2.78 14.35 -1.91
C SER A 139 1.79 14.81 -0.84
N ALA A 140 0.90 13.92 -0.38
CA ALA A 140 -0.01 14.23 0.71
C ALA A 140 0.74 14.46 2.04
N LEU A 141 1.75 13.61 2.34
CA LEU A 141 2.61 13.82 3.49
C LEU A 141 3.42 15.12 3.36
N TRP A 142 3.97 15.38 2.18
CA TRP A 142 4.71 16.61 1.90
C TRP A 142 3.87 17.86 2.19
N LYS A 143 2.61 17.89 1.74
CA LYS A 143 1.66 18.98 2.05
C LYS A 143 1.42 19.14 3.56
N LEU A 144 1.30 18.05 4.31
CA LEU A 144 1.14 18.13 5.76
C LEU A 144 2.37 18.73 6.45
N VAL A 145 3.58 18.38 5.99
CA VAL A 145 4.82 18.93 6.51
C VAL A 145 4.96 20.43 6.15
N GLU A 146 4.62 20.81 4.91
CA GLU A 146 4.64 22.21 4.43
C GLU A 146 3.75 23.14 5.26
N MET A 147 2.70 22.63 5.90
CA MET A 147 1.84 23.42 6.80
C MET A 147 2.54 23.83 8.10
N ALA A 148 3.62 23.13 8.49
CA ALA A 148 4.35 23.37 9.73
C ALA A 148 5.81 23.79 9.52
N GLU A 149 6.32 23.75 8.30
CA GLU A 149 7.69 24.11 7.94
C GLU A 149 7.69 24.90 6.64
N LYS A 150 8.57 25.89 6.52
CA LYS A 150 8.63 26.77 5.32
C LYS A 150 9.91 26.64 4.51
N ASP A 151 10.97 26.13 5.12
CA ASP A 151 12.21 25.87 4.37
C ASP A 151 12.05 24.62 3.49
N PRO A 152 12.16 24.74 2.16
CA PRO A 152 11.97 23.60 1.25
C PRO A 152 12.90 22.42 1.52
N VAL A 153 14.11 22.69 2.03
CA VAL A 153 15.06 21.62 2.37
C VAL A 153 14.59 20.88 3.62
N GLN A 154 14.12 21.62 4.64
CA GLN A 154 13.59 21.02 5.85
C GLN A 154 12.30 20.24 5.59
N ILE A 155 11.40 20.76 4.73
CA ILE A 155 10.18 20.05 4.30
C ILE A 155 10.55 18.70 3.70
N GLU A 156 11.52 18.67 2.78
CA GLU A 156 11.95 17.42 2.13
C GLU A 156 12.58 16.45 3.14
N LEU A 157 13.44 16.96 4.05
CA LEU A 157 14.08 16.13 5.08
C LEU A 157 13.06 15.52 6.04
N TRP A 158 12.09 16.31 6.51
CA TRP A 158 11.03 15.82 7.40
C TRP A 158 10.13 14.80 6.68
N THR A 159 9.69 15.13 5.46
CA THR A 159 8.85 14.23 4.65
C THR A 159 9.56 12.89 4.44
N THR A 160 10.82 12.92 3.99
CA THR A 160 11.62 11.71 3.76
C THR A 160 11.88 10.95 5.06
N SER A 161 12.10 11.65 6.18
CA SER A 161 12.31 11.03 7.49
C SER A 161 11.06 10.26 7.94
N ILE A 162 9.88 10.86 7.87
CA ILE A 162 8.62 10.19 8.22
C ILE A 162 8.35 9.02 7.27
N TRP A 163 8.50 9.26 5.96
CA TRP A 163 8.32 8.24 4.92
C TRP A 163 9.20 7.02 5.15
N SER A 164 10.50 7.22 5.38
CA SER A 164 11.44 6.11 5.56
C SER A 164 11.14 5.28 6.81
N GLN A 165 10.67 5.90 7.90
CA GLN A 165 10.30 5.19 9.11
C GLN A 165 9.10 4.25 8.90
N VAL A 166 8.12 4.63 8.08
CA VAL A 166 6.96 3.77 7.81
C VAL A 166 7.23 2.75 6.69
N VAL A 167 8.00 3.12 5.66
CA VAL A 167 8.32 2.24 4.53
C VAL A 167 9.17 1.05 4.95
N VAL A 168 10.08 1.20 5.92
CA VAL A 168 10.89 0.08 6.41
C VAL A 168 10.04 -1.11 6.86
N TYR A 169 8.87 -0.85 7.42
CA TYR A 169 7.93 -1.91 7.81
C TYR A 169 7.27 -2.59 6.61
N ALA A 170 7.06 -1.89 5.50
CA ALA A 170 6.56 -2.49 4.26
C ALA A 170 7.57 -3.42 3.60
N LEU A 171 8.86 -3.07 3.67
CA LEU A 171 9.94 -3.83 3.05
C LEU A 171 10.32 -5.08 3.86
N ALA A 172 10.06 -5.07 5.15
CA ALA A 172 10.38 -6.17 6.04
C ALA A 172 9.48 -7.40 5.80
N ASP A 173 10.05 -8.59 5.93
CA ASP A 173 9.28 -9.83 5.90
C ASP A 173 8.66 -10.16 7.27
N LYS A 174 7.82 -11.19 7.30
CA LYS A 174 7.16 -11.63 8.54
C LYS A 174 8.15 -12.07 9.63
N SER A 175 9.29 -12.61 9.25
CA SER A 175 10.32 -13.07 10.19
C SER A 175 10.95 -11.87 10.88
N TRP A 176 11.29 -10.84 10.11
CA TRP A 176 11.82 -9.58 10.62
C TRP A 176 10.84 -8.90 11.59
N HIS A 177 9.58 -8.73 11.21
CA HIS A 177 8.54 -8.15 12.08
C HIS A 177 8.41 -8.90 13.40
N LYS A 178 8.42 -10.24 13.35
CA LYS A 178 8.33 -11.07 14.56
C LYS A 178 9.56 -10.91 15.45
N SER A 179 10.75 -10.71 14.87
CA SER A 179 12.00 -10.59 15.61
C SER A 179 12.14 -9.28 16.38
N PHE A 180 11.57 -8.18 15.85
CA PHE A 180 11.69 -6.84 16.45
C PHE A 180 10.48 -6.42 17.29
N ARG A 181 9.36 -7.15 17.19
CA ARG A 181 8.22 -6.90 18.07
C ARG A 181 8.50 -7.45 19.46
N PRO A 182 8.32 -6.64 20.53
CA PRO A 182 8.51 -7.12 21.90
C PRO A 182 7.62 -8.32 22.23
N LYS A 183 8.14 -9.25 23.03
CA LYS A 183 7.36 -10.42 23.49
C LYS A 183 6.13 -9.99 24.26
N GLY A 184 4.99 -10.59 23.96
CA GLY A 184 3.72 -10.29 24.64
C GLY A 184 2.94 -9.10 24.10
N VAL A 185 3.53 -8.32 23.18
CA VAL A 185 2.86 -7.20 22.50
C VAL A 185 2.15 -7.73 21.27
N SER A 186 0.85 -7.44 21.12
CA SER A 186 0.10 -7.79 19.90
C SER A 186 0.56 -6.93 18.71
N GLU A 187 0.24 -7.36 17.51
CA GLU A 187 0.58 -6.59 16.30
C GLU A 187 -0.16 -5.24 16.23
N VAL A 188 -1.39 -5.21 16.73
CA VAL A 188 -2.20 -3.99 16.80
C VAL A 188 -1.57 -2.99 17.78
N GLU A 189 -1.20 -3.43 18.99
CA GLU A 189 -0.53 -2.59 20.00
C GLU A 189 0.84 -2.11 19.48
N TRP A 190 1.59 -2.99 18.81
CA TRP A 190 2.89 -2.63 18.25
C TRP A 190 2.78 -1.56 17.18
N ARG A 191 1.81 -1.65 16.29
CA ARG A 191 1.51 -0.63 15.27
C ARG A 191 1.15 0.71 15.89
N ALA A 192 0.27 0.70 16.91
CA ALA A 192 -0.09 1.92 17.64
C ALA A 192 1.15 2.55 18.31
N THR A 193 2.00 1.74 18.95
CA THR A 193 3.25 2.20 19.58
C THR A 193 4.20 2.85 18.56
N ILE A 194 4.34 2.26 17.37
CA ILE A 194 5.16 2.84 16.29
C ILE A 194 4.58 4.18 15.84
N CYS A 195 3.26 4.25 15.62
CA CYS A 195 2.58 5.49 15.25
C CYS A 195 2.79 6.58 16.28
N ASP A 196 2.58 6.28 17.55
CA ASP A 196 2.80 7.23 18.65
C ASP A 196 4.25 7.70 18.72
N PHE A 197 5.21 6.80 18.55
CA PHE A 197 6.63 7.16 18.53
C PHE A 197 6.97 8.14 17.41
N ILE A 198 6.51 7.87 16.19
CA ILE A 198 6.74 8.73 15.02
C ILE A 198 6.05 10.09 15.22
N CYS A 199 4.77 10.09 15.56
CA CYS A 199 3.98 11.31 15.72
C CYS A 199 4.49 12.21 16.85
N ASN A 200 4.86 11.64 18.00
CA ASN A 200 5.40 12.41 19.12
C ASN A 200 6.74 13.09 18.75
N LYS A 201 7.57 12.46 17.93
CA LYS A 201 8.80 13.10 17.41
C LYS A 201 8.49 14.24 16.46
N VAL A 202 7.56 14.05 15.54
CA VAL A 202 7.13 15.09 14.59
C VAL A 202 6.54 16.29 15.35
N PHE A 203 5.62 16.06 16.30
CA PHE A 203 4.93 17.13 17.05
C PHE A 203 5.81 17.87 18.06
N ALA A 204 6.96 17.27 18.44
CA ALA A 204 7.95 17.95 19.30
C ALA A 204 8.76 19.01 18.53
N GLU A 205 8.91 18.87 17.22
CA GLU A 205 9.79 19.69 16.40
C GLU A 205 9.02 20.55 15.37
N LEU A 206 7.88 20.04 14.86
CA LEU A 206 7.07 20.74 13.88
C LEU A 206 5.78 21.26 14.52
N HIS A 207 5.47 22.52 14.24
CA HIS A 207 4.29 23.21 14.73
C HIS A 207 3.51 23.83 13.58
N TYR A 208 2.21 23.55 13.55
CA TYR A 208 1.31 24.16 12.56
C TYR A 208 1.31 25.69 12.72
N GLU A 209 1.52 26.40 11.62
CA GLU A 209 1.54 27.87 11.54
C GLU A 209 0.26 28.45 10.91
#